data_4820e40b59bbb12cdc70ae1e89131230
#
_entry.id   4820e40b59bbb12cdc70ae1e89131230
#
_cell.length_a   1.000
_cell.length_b   1.000
_cell.length_c   1.000
_cell.angle_alpha   90.00
_cell.angle_beta   90.00
_cell.angle_gamma   90.00
#
_symmetry.space_group_name_H-M   'P 1'
#
loop_
_entity.id
_entity.type
_entity.pdbx_description
1 polymer ?
#
loop_
_entity_poly.entity_id
_entity_poly.type
_entity_poly.pdbx_seq_one_letter_code
_entity_poly.pdbx_strand_id
1 'polypeptide(L)'
;GCADEPLESLSGKTPLQAANIPAMDEIAATGHVGKANHVPAHLPAGSDVANMSLLGYDPNEFFSGRAPLEAAAQGIQLGPYDWAIRCNLVTIQDQIMDDFTANHISTEEATELLQFANSRISDSRLEFIPGVSYRNLLVYRGSESDQPFTMETRHTAPHDLTDKSVSNDYPRGPGSDLLVDLMNQSVEW
;
A
#
# COMPACT_ATOMS: atom_id res chain seq x y z
N GLY A 1 2.38 -11.31 -12.01
CA GLY A 1 2.56 -12.02 -13.25
C GLY A 1 3.93 -12.62 -13.39
N CYS A 2 4.07 -13.60 -14.28
CA CYS A 2 5.34 -14.24 -14.61
C CYS A 2 5.87 -13.85 -16.00
N ALA A 3 5.20 -12.91 -16.67
CA ALA A 3 5.68 -12.35 -17.93
C ALA A 3 6.83 -11.37 -17.65
N ASP A 4 7.85 -11.42 -18.48
CA ASP A 4 9.04 -10.57 -18.40
C ASP A 4 9.63 -10.38 -19.80
N GLU A 5 10.59 -9.47 -19.91
CA GLU A 5 11.34 -9.23 -21.14
C GLU A 5 12.39 -10.34 -21.39
N PRO A 6 12.86 -10.50 -22.64
CA PRO A 6 13.98 -11.39 -22.93
C PRO A 6 15.25 -10.97 -22.19
N LEU A 7 15.91 -11.92 -21.51
CA LEU A 7 17.10 -11.67 -20.72
C LEU A 7 18.36 -12.22 -21.44
N GLU A 8 19.43 -11.45 -21.43
CA GLU A 8 20.72 -11.84 -22.02
C GLU A 8 21.27 -13.09 -21.31
N SER A 9 21.12 -13.17 -19.99
CA SER A 9 21.49 -14.34 -19.17
C SER A 9 20.74 -15.64 -19.55
N LEU A 10 19.60 -15.52 -20.22
CA LEU A 10 18.80 -16.64 -20.73
C LEU A 10 18.94 -16.81 -22.27
N SER A 11 20.02 -16.32 -22.85
CA SER A 11 20.27 -16.38 -24.30
C SER A 11 19.17 -15.70 -25.13
N GLY A 12 18.65 -14.57 -24.64
CA GLY A 12 17.60 -13.79 -25.29
C GLY A 12 16.19 -14.39 -25.19
N LYS A 13 15.99 -15.33 -24.27
CA LYS A 13 14.66 -15.89 -23.97
C LYS A 13 14.03 -15.17 -22.78
N THR A 14 12.70 -15.12 -22.75
CA THR A 14 11.99 -14.75 -21.53
C THR A 14 12.11 -15.85 -20.46
N PRO A 15 11.91 -15.57 -19.16
CA PRO A 15 11.87 -16.59 -18.12
C PRO A 15 10.89 -17.74 -18.43
N LEU A 16 9.71 -17.44 -18.96
CA LEU A 16 8.73 -18.46 -19.36
C LEU A 16 9.24 -19.35 -20.51
N GLN A 17 9.95 -18.77 -21.49
CA GLN A 17 10.52 -19.55 -22.59
C GLN A 17 11.70 -20.42 -22.17
N ALA A 18 12.38 -20.05 -21.08
CA ALA A 18 13.53 -20.80 -20.56
C ALA A 18 13.13 -21.85 -19.52
N ALA A 19 11.97 -21.69 -18.88
CA ALA A 19 11.47 -22.60 -17.86
C ALA A 19 10.97 -23.93 -18.45
N ASN A 20 11.06 -24.99 -17.66
CA ASN A 20 10.44 -26.30 -18.01
C ASN A 20 8.99 -26.30 -17.49
N ILE A 21 8.04 -25.91 -18.35
CA ILE A 21 6.63 -25.70 -18.00
C ILE A 21 5.67 -26.42 -18.97
N PRO A 22 5.79 -27.73 -19.17
CA PRO A 22 5.10 -28.46 -20.24
C PRO A 22 3.57 -28.33 -20.18
N ALA A 23 2.98 -28.25 -19.00
CA ALA A 23 1.53 -28.05 -18.85
C ALA A 23 1.06 -26.66 -19.31
N MET A 24 1.82 -25.61 -19.04
CA MET A 24 1.53 -24.27 -19.54
C MET A 24 1.74 -24.19 -21.06
N ASP A 25 2.78 -24.82 -21.58
CA ASP A 25 3.07 -24.90 -23.03
C ASP A 25 1.94 -25.61 -23.77
N GLU A 26 1.41 -26.70 -23.23
CA GLU A 26 0.28 -27.44 -23.80
C GLU A 26 -0.99 -26.56 -23.83
N ILE A 27 -1.30 -25.87 -22.74
CA ILE A 27 -2.45 -24.95 -22.67
C ILE A 27 -2.28 -23.81 -23.68
N ALA A 28 -1.08 -23.24 -23.80
CA ALA A 28 -0.81 -22.17 -24.75
C ALA A 28 -0.91 -22.65 -26.21
N ALA A 29 -0.45 -23.88 -26.50
CA ALA A 29 -0.49 -24.45 -27.83
C ALA A 29 -1.91 -24.86 -28.30
N THR A 30 -2.76 -25.29 -27.37
CA THR A 30 -4.12 -25.78 -27.67
C THR A 30 -5.21 -24.75 -27.44
N GLY A 31 -4.91 -23.70 -26.66
CA GLY A 31 -5.83 -22.64 -26.29
C GLY A 31 -5.73 -21.40 -27.18
N HIS A 32 -6.36 -20.33 -26.74
CA HIS A 32 -6.26 -19.00 -27.35
C HIS A 32 -5.42 -18.12 -26.47
N VAL A 33 -4.34 -17.56 -27.01
CA VAL A 33 -3.42 -16.67 -26.31
C VAL A 33 -3.65 -15.24 -26.79
N GLY A 34 -3.73 -14.29 -25.88
CA GLY A 34 -3.90 -12.88 -26.19
C GLY A 34 -3.26 -11.98 -25.14
N LYS A 35 -3.24 -10.69 -25.41
CA LYS A 35 -2.82 -9.64 -24.46
C LYS A 35 -4.06 -8.92 -23.96
N ALA A 36 -4.13 -8.73 -22.64
CA ALA A 36 -5.15 -7.91 -22.03
C ALA A 36 -4.49 -6.82 -21.18
N ASN A 37 -5.07 -5.62 -21.21
CA ASN A 37 -4.67 -4.52 -20.35
C ASN A 37 -5.53 -4.56 -19.07
N HIS A 38 -4.90 -4.91 -17.95
CA HIS A 38 -5.58 -5.03 -16.66
C HIS A 38 -5.41 -3.80 -15.77
N VAL A 39 -4.59 -2.83 -16.19
CA VAL A 39 -4.31 -1.63 -15.41
C VAL A 39 -4.64 -0.41 -16.25
N PRO A 40 -5.73 0.33 -15.94
CA PRO A 40 -6.02 1.60 -16.57
C PRO A 40 -4.83 2.57 -16.45
N ALA A 41 -4.53 3.32 -17.51
CA ALA A 41 -3.32 4.14 -17.61
C ALA A 41 -3.19 5.24 -16.55
N HIS A 42 -4.31 5.67 -15.95
CA HIS A 42 -4.34 6.70 -14.91
C HIS A 42 -4.30 6.13 -13.48
N LEU A 43 -4.37 4.81 -13.32
CA LEU A 43 -4.26 4.14 -12.04
C LEU A 43 -2.83 3.64 -11.80
N PRO A 44 -2.42 3.46 -10.54
CA PRO A 44 -1.10 2.92 -10.22
C PRO A 44 -0.90 1.53 -10.83
N ALA A 45 0.28 1.26 -11.34
CA ALA A 45 0.65 -0.06 -11.85
C ALA A 45 0.89 -1.05 -10.70
N GLY A 46 -0.17 -1.35 -9.96
CA GLY A 46 -0.17 -2.23 -8.80
C GLY A 46 -0.85 -3.57 -9.06
N SER A 47 -0.43 -4.60 -8.32
CA SER A 47 -1.06 -5.92 -8.36
C SER A 47 -2.51 -5.92 -7.84
N ASP A 48 -2.85 -4.99 -6.98
CA ASP A 48 -4.20 -4.74 -6.46
C ASP A 48 -5.15 -4.32 -7.58
N VAL A 49 -4.78 -3.31 -8.38
CA VAL A 49 -5.54 -2.86 -9.56
C VAL A 49 -5.67 -3.98 -10.58
N ALA A 50 -4.55 -4.65 -10.91
CA ALA A 50 -4.54 -5.73 -11.89
C ALA A 50 -5.41 -6.92 -11.44
N ASN A 51 -5.33 -7.35 -10.18
CA ASN A 51 -6.13 -8.45 -9.65
C ASN A 51 -7.61 -8.09 -9.58
N MET A 52 -7.97 -6.87 -9.22
CA MET A 52 -9.35 -6.39 -9.25
C MET A 52 -9.94 -6.55 -10.67
N SER A 53 -9.22 -6.09 -11.68
CA SER A 53 -9.59 -6.25 -13.09
C SER A 53 -9.71 -7.71 -13.51
N LEU A 54 -8.76 -8.57 -13.14
CA LEU A 54 -8.79 -10.01 -13.43
C LEU A 54 -9.98 -10.74 -12.80
N LEU A 55 -10.43 -10.28 -11.62
CA LEU A 55 -11.60 -10.80 -10.94
C LEU A 55 -12.93 -10.27 -11.50
N GLY A 56 -12.89 -9.39 -12.50
CA GLY A 56 -14.06 -8.87 -13.19
C GLY A 56 -14.66 -7.60 -12.59
N TYR A 57 -13.95 -6.96 -11.65
CA TYR A 57 -14.34 -5.66 -11.12
C TYR A 57 -13.60 -4.55 -11.86
N ASP A 58 -14.34 -3.56 -12.37
CA ASP A 58 -13.72 -2.43 -13.05
C ASP A 58 -12.94 -1.55 -12.06
N PRO A 59 -11.60 -1.46 -12.17
CA PRO A 59 -10.82 -0.62 -11.27
C PRO A 59 -11.17 0.86 -11.34
N ASN A 60 -11.73 1.34 -12.46
CA ASN A 60 -12.16 2.74 -12.58
C ASN A 60 -13.34 3.07 -11.65
N GLU A 61 -14.14 2.07 -11.34
CA GLU A 61 -15.33 2.21 -10.48
C GLU A 61 -15.04 1.81 -9.04
N PHE A 62 -14.30 0.70 -8.84
CA PHE A 62 -14.19 0.08 -7.53
C PHE A 62 -12.87 0.30 -6.79
N PHE A 63 -11.83 0.80 -7.48
CA PHE A 63 -10.53 1.00 -6.83
C PHE A 63 -10.50 2.32 -6.05
N SER A 64 -10.64 2.24 -4.76
CA SER A 64 -10.54 3.38 -3.81
C SER A 64 -9.19 3.48 -3.10
N GLY A 65 -8.22 2.67 -3.51
CA GLY A 65 -6.91 2.57 -2.89
C GLY A 65 -6.66 1.21 -2.26
N ARG A 66 -5.44 0.98 -1.81
CA ARG A 66 -5.01 -0.31 -1.24
C ARG A 66 -5.44 -0.48 0.22
N ALA A 67 -5.46 0.61 1.00
CA ALA A 67 -5.77 0.52 2.41
C ALA A 67 -7.19 -0.01 2.72
N PRO A 68 -8.25 0.37 1.99
CA PRO A 68 -9.57 -0.24 2.18
C PRO A 68 -9.61 -1.75 1.91
N LEU A 69 -8.82 -2.24 0.96
CA LEU A 69 -8.70 -3.69 0.69
C LEU A 69 -7.99 -4.41 1.84
N GLU A 70 -6.94 -3.83 2.37
CA GLU A 70 -6.21 -4.35 3.53
C GLU A 70 -7.08 -4.33 4.80
N ALA A 71 -7.89 -3.28 4.99
CA ALA A 71 -8.87 -3.19 6.07
C ALA A 71 -9.93 -4.30 5.97
N ALA A 72 -10.50 -4.50 4.79
CA ALA A 72 -11.48 -5.56 4.55
C ALA A 72 -10.89 -6.96 4.79
N ALA A 73 -9.64 -7.20 4.39
CA ALA A 73 -8.93 -8.46 4.63
C ALA A 73 -8.71 -8.75 6.13
N GLN A 74 -8.62 -7.70 6.96
CA GLN A 74 -8.54 -7.79 8.42
C GLN A 74 -9.90 -7.82 9.11
N GLY A 75 -11.01 -7.82 8.36
CA GLY A 75 -12.37 -7.80 8.90
C GLY A 75 -12.82 -6.44 9.45
N ILE A 76 -12.06 -5.37 9.14
CA ILE A 76 -12.39 -4.01 9.58
C ILE A 76 -13.53 -3.48 8.73
N GLN A 77 -14.65 -3.15 9.37
CA GLN A 77 -15.78 -2.51 8.71
C GLN A 77 -15.53 -1.02 8.60
N LEU A 78 -15.59 -0.49 7.37
CA LEU A 78 -15.52 0.94 7.09
C LEU A 78 -16.91 1.45 6.74
N GLY A 79 -17.31 2.54 7.38
CA GLY A 79 -18.51 3.29 7.04
C GLY A 79 -18.29 4.18 5.79
N PRO A 80 -19.34 4.83 5.28
CA PRO A 80 -19.28 5.63 4.06
C PRO A 80 -18.38 6.88 4.15
N TYR A 81 -18.06 7.31 5.36
CA TYR A 81 -17.24 8.50 5.63
C TYR A 81 -15.91 8.17 6.30
N ASP A 82 -15.65 6.87 6.52
CA ASP A 82 -14.40 6.42 7.13
C ASP A 82 -13.26 6.38 6.11
N TRP A 83 -12.06 6.62 6.61
CA TRP A 83 -10.84 6.51 5.82
C TRP A 83 -9.91 5.45 6.40
N ALA A 84 -9.44 4.57 5.55
CA ALA A 84 -8.32 3.69 5.85
C ALA A 84 -7.07 4.22 5.14
N ILE A 85 -6.01 4.40 5.90
CA ILE A 85 -4.75 4.95 5.43
C ILE A 85 -3.65 3.96 5.80
N ARG A 86 -2.80 3.60 4.84
CA ARG A 86 -1.64 2.76 5.16
C ARG A 86 -0.67 3.51 6.05
N CYS A 87 -0.32 2.88 7.15
CA CYS A 87 0.59 3.40 8.14
C CYS A 87 1.75 2.41 8.30
N ASN A 88 2.93 2.79 7.84
CA ASN A 88 4.12 1.97 7.96
C ASN A 88 5.00 2.46 9.12
N LEU A 89 5.56 1.52 9.88
CA LEU A 89 6.68 1.80 10.76
C LEU A 89 7.96 1.86 9.92
N VAL A 90 8.75 2.91 10.07
CA VAL A 90 9.93 3.18 9.27
C VAL A 90 11.07 3.68 10.16
N THR A 91 12.30 3.58 9.69
CA THR A 91 13.46 4.22 10.30
C THR A 91 13.87 5.44 9.48
N ILE A 92 13.84 6.61 10.13
CA ILE A 92 14.32 7.87 9.55
C ILE A 92 15.48 8.36 10.41
N GLN A 93 16.62 8.64 9.79
CA GLN A 93 17.79 9.20 10.44
C GLN A 93 18.24 10.45 9.68
N ASP A 94 18.46 11.57 10.38
CA ASP A 94 18.89 12.85 9.80
C ASP A 94 18.04 13.29 8.58
N GLN A 95 16.73 13.11 8.66
CA GLN A 95 15.77 13.37 7.57
C GLN A 95 15.95 12.48 6.32
N ILE A 96 16.67 11.38 6.43
CA ILE A 96 16.81 10.37 5.38
C ILE A 96 16.01 9.14 5.75
N MET A 97 15.28 8.56 4.79
CA MET A 97 14.64 7.25 4.94
C MET A 97 15.72 6.16 4.95
N ASP A 98 16.13 5.75 6.12
CA ASP A 98 17.17 4.73 6.30
C ASP A 98 16.62 3.33 6.01
N ASP A 99 15.45 3.01 6.57
CA ASP A 99 14.79 1.73 6.30
C ASP A 99 13.26 1.86 6.35
N PHE A 100 12.62 1.59 5.23
CA PHE A 100 11.16 1.61 5.10
C PHE A 100 10.47 0.41 5.75
N THR A 101 11.23 -0.54 6.30
CA THR A 101 10.73 -1.76 6.98
C THR A 101 10.93 -1.73 8.50
N ALA A 102 11.51 -0.64 9.04
CA ALA A 102 11.95 -0.57 10.45
C ALA A 102 12.77 -1.81 10.87
N ASN A 103 13.79 -2.14 10.08
CA ASN A 103 14.67 -3.31 10.24
C ASN A 103 13.88 -4.64 10.29
N HIS A 104 12.85 -4.75 9.45
CA HIS A 104 11.95 -5.91 9.43
C HIS A 104 11.32 -6.19 10.80
N ILE A 105 10.89 -5.12 11.49
CA ILE A 105 10.24 -5.21 12.81
C ILE A 105 9.24 -6.37 12.84
N SER A 106 9.22 -7.13 13.94
CA SER A 106 8.28 -8.23 14.10
C SER A 106 6.83 -7.72 14.22
N THR A 107 5.86 -8.58 13.95
CA THR A 107 4.44 -8.22 14.11
C THR A 107 4.11 -7.94 15.58
N GLU A 108 4.73 -8.67 16.49
CA GLU A 108 4.56 -8.52 17.93
C GLU A 108 5.03 -7.15 18.40
N GLU A 109 6.26 -6.77 18.06
CA GLU A 109 6.83 -5.46 18.41
C GLU A 109 6.02 -4.31 17.76
N ALA A 110 5.64 -4.44 16.49
CA ALA A 110 4.81 -3.46 15.81
C ALA A 110 3.45 -3.29 16.51
N THR A 111 2.86 -4.39 16.98
CA THR A 111 1.59 -4.37 17.72
C THR A 111 1.74 -3.62 19.04
N GLU A 112 2.80 -3.87 19.80
CA GLU A 112 3.06 -3.16 21.05
C GLU A 112 3.25 -1.66 20.84
N LEU A 113 4.02 -1.27 19.81
CA LEU A 113 4.22 0.14 19.47
C LEU A 113 2.91 0.83 19.08
N LEU A 114 2.07 0.19 18.27
CA LEU A 114 0.81 0.80 17.86
C LEU A 114 -0.23 0.83 18.99
N GLN A 115 -0.23 -0.13 19.89
CA GLN A 115 -1.05 -0.06 21.10
C GLN A 115 -0.61 1.10 22.00
N PHE A 116 0.68 1.30 22.14
CA PHE A 116 1.22 2.46 22.86
C PHE A 116 0.82 3.77 22.16
N ALA A 117 0.99 3.87 20.85
CA ALA A 117 0.58 5.04 20.05
C ALA A 117 -0.92 5.35 20.23
N ASN A 118 -1.79 4.33 20.17
CA ASN A 118 -3.23 4.48 20.44
C ASN A 118 -3.52 5.04 21.84
N SER A 119 -2.70 4.70 22.84
CA SER A 119 -2.86 5.24 24.19
C SER A 119 -2.50 6.73 24.30
N ARG A 120 -1.78 7.27 23.31
CA ARG A 120 -1.34 8.68 23.25
C ARG A 120 -2.26 9.56 22.42
N ILE A 121 -3.02 8.97 21.48
CA ILE A 121 -3.97 9.72 20.67
C ILE A 121 -5.16 10.14 21.54
N SER A 122 -5.46 11.44 21.55
CA SER A 122 -6.65 11.98 22.23
C SER A 122 -7.90 12.03 21.35
N ASP A 123 -7.72 11.97 20.02
CA ASP A 123 -8.83 11.98 19.07
C ASP A 123 -9.41 10.57 18.88
N SER A 124 -10.58 10.33 19.44
CA SER A 124 -11.27 9.04 19.39
C SER A 124 -11.69 8.59 17.98
N ARG A 125 -11.57 9.46 16.98
CA ARG A 125 -11.84 9.13 15.57
C ARG A 125 -10.65 8.42 14.91
N LEU A 126 -9.49 8.48 15.51
CA LEU A 126 -8.25 7.91 14.99
C LEU A 126 -7.92 6.61 15.73
N GLU A 127 -7.56 5.59 14.98
CA GLU A 127 -7.12 4.32 15.51
C GLU A 127 -6.03 3.72 14.63
N PHE A 128 -4.87 3.44 15.21
CA PHE A 128 -3.85 2.61 14.58
C PHE A 128 -4.23 1.14 14.73
N ILE A 129 -4.26 0.43 13.63
CA ILE A 129 -4.58 -1.00 13.59
C ILE A 129 -3.34 -1.77 13.16
N PRO A 130 -2.82 -2.64 14.01
CA PRO A 130 -1.69 -3.49 13.67
C PRO A 130 -2.01 -4.41 12.50
N GLY A 131 -1.06 -4.52 11.58
CA GLY A 131 -1.10 -5.45 10.46
C GLY A 131 0.01 -6.50 10.57
N VAL A 132 0.80 -6.63 9.51
CA VAL A 132 1.92 -7.58 9.50
C VAL A 132 3.23 -6.80 9.45
N SER A 133 4.08 -7.00 10.48
CA SER A 133 5.39 -6.34 10.58
C SER A 133 5.24 -4.81 10.50
N TYR A 134 6.03 -4.15 9.68
CA TYR A 134 5.99 -2.70 9.50
C TYR A 134 4.72 -2.17 8.79
N ARG A 135 3.85 -3.04 8.24
CA ARG A 135 2.67 -2.65 7.46
C ARG A 135 1.43 -2.63 8.33
N ASN A 136 0.91 -1.47 8.57
CA ASN A 136 -0.23 -1.25 9.47
C ASN A 136 -1.24 -0.29 8.83
N LEU A 137 -2.33 -0.03 9.51
CA LEU A 137 -3.36 0.91 9.08
C LEU A 137 -3.60 1.97 10.14
N LEU A 138 -3.89 3.18 9.69
CA LEU A 138 -4.57 4.21 10.45
C LEU A 138 -6.00 4.29 9.92
N VAL A 139 -6.98 4.15 10.81
CA VAL A 139 -8.39 4.36 10.47
C VAL A 139 -8.85 5.67 11.08
N TYR A 140 -9.50 6.48 10.25
CA TYR A 140 -10.21 7.66 10.67
C TYR A 140 -11.71 7.41 10.56
N ARG A 141 -12.46 7.58 11.65
CA ARG A 141 -13.91 7.42 11.71
C ARG A 141 -14.57 8.77 11.46
N GLY A 142 -15.01 8.97 10.22
CA GLY A 142 -15.62 10.20 9.77
C GLY A 142 -17.13 10.27 9.93
N SER A 143 -17.70 11.42 9.57
CA SER A 143 -19.15 11.64 9.48
C SER A 143 -19.45 12.53 8.27
N GLU A 144 -20.72 12.72 7.93
CA GLU A 144 -21.13 13.59 6.82
C GLU A 144 -20.57 15.01 6.94
N SER A 145 -20.48 15.54 8.16
CA SER A 145 -19.96 16.89 8.45
C SER A 145 -18.46 16.93 8.77
N ASP A 146 -17.78 15.79 8.80
CA ASP A 146 -16.40 15.67 9.24
C ASP A 146 -15.62 14.72 8.35
N GLN A 147 -15.11 15.23 7.26
CA GLN A 147 -14.37 14.54 6.21
C GLN A 147 -13.10 15.33 5.87
N PRO A 148 -12.02 15.20 6.69
CA PRO A 148 -10.82 15.99 6.49
C PRO A 148 -10.06 15.61 5.22
N PHE A 149 -10.14 14.33 4.78
CA PHE A 149 -9.42 13.83 3.65
C PHE A 149 -10.23 13.84 2.36
N THR A 150 -9.55 13.91 1.23
CA THR A 150 -10.15 13.77 -0.10
C THR A 150 -9.23 12.94 -0.99
N MET A 151 -9.66 12.63 -2.20
CA MET A 151 -8.81 11.97 -3.21
C MET A 151 -7.62 12.83 -3.67
N GLU A 152 -7.55 14.10 -3.24
CA GLU A 152 -6.41 14.99 -3.47
C GLU A 152 -5.36 14.90 -2.35
N THR A 153 -5.66 14.23 -1.24
CA THR A 153 -4.68 13.95 -0.19
C THR A 153 -3.61 13.01 -0.75
N ARG A 154 -2.38 13.47 -0.82
CA ARG A 154 -1.25 12.78 -1.46
C ARG A 154 -0.17 12.43 -0.46
N HIS A 155 0.51 11.34 -0.70
CA HIS A 155 1.72 10.93 0.03
C HIS A 155 2.68 10.24 -0.93
N THR A 156 3.95 10.19 -0.56
CA THR A 156 4.96 9.35 -1.23
C THR A 156 5.11 8.04 -0.45
N ALA A 157 5.15 6.94 -1.15
CA ALA A 157 5.31 5.64 -0.49
C ALA A 157 6.72 5.51 0.12
N PRO A 158 6.88 5.03 1.36
CA PRO A 158 8.18 4.96 2.04
C PRO A 158 9.27 4.23 1.26
N HIS A 159 8.94 3.15 0.54
CA HIS A 159 9.91 2.39 -0.25
C HIS A 159 10.46 3.15 -1.46
N ASP A 160 9.77 4.20 -1.93
CA ASP A 160 10.27 5.07 -3.00
C ASP A 160 11.26 6.12 -2.49
N LEU A 161 11.35 6.27 -1.16
CA LEU A 161 12.19 7.24 -0.46
C LEU A 161 13.46 6.62 0.13
N THR A 162 13.70 5.33 -0.02
CA THR A 162 14.92 4.68 0.50
C THR A 162 16.16 5.45 0.08
N ASP A 163 17.03 5.76 1.05
CA ASP A 163 18.26 6.57 0.90
C ASP A 163 18.03 8.02 0.43
N LYS A 164 16.79 8.52 0.51
CA LYS A 164 16.42 9.89 0.10
C LYS A 164 15.91 10.70 1.27
N SER A 165 16.05 12.04 1.15
CA SER A 165 15.46 12.97 2.10
C SER A 165 13.94 12.88 2.09
N VAL A 166 13.34 12.80 3.28
CA VAL A 166 11.89 12.81 3.47
C VAL A 166 11.30 14.22 3.61
N SER A 167 12.14 15.24 3.70
CA SER A 167 11.74 16.62 4.07
C SER A 167 10.65 17.22 3.18
N ASN A 168 10.56 16.81 1.92
CA ASN A 168 9.58 17.31 0.95
C ASN A 168 8.48 16.28 0.60
N ASP A 169 8.46 15.14 1.29
CA ASP A 169 7.61 14.00 0.94
C ASP A 169 6.60 13.62 2.03
N TYR A 170 6.41 14.50 3.00
CA TYR A 170 5.30 14.42 3.95
C TYR A 170 3.95 14.50 3.23
N PRO A 171 2.87 13.97 3.83
CA PRO A 171 1.53 14.10 3.28
C PRO A 171 1.17 15.54 2.92
N ARG A 172 0.43 15.72 1.81
CA ARG A 172 0.01 17.03 1.28
C ARG A 172 -1.44 16.98 0.83
N GLY A 173 -2.08 18.14 0.82
CA GLY A 173 -3.49 18.29 0.42
C GLY A 173 -4.45 18.31 1.60
N PRO A 174 -5.77 18.20 1.34
CA PRO A 174 -6.77 18.27 2.40
C PRO A 174 -6.53 17.26 3.52
N GLY A 175 -6.57 17.71 4.78
CA GLY A 175 -6.39 16.87 5.96
C GLY A 175 -4.96 16.38 6.23
N SER A 176 -3.99 16.74 5.38
CA SER A 176 -2.60 16.32 5.56
C SER A 176 -1.98 16.80 6.87
N ASP A 177 -2.39 17.96 7.39
CA ASP A 177 -1.88 18.49 8.65
C ASP A 177 -2.11 17.51 9.81
N LEU A 178 -3.27 16.85 9.85
CA LEU A 178 -3.57 15.82 10.85
C LEU A 178 -2.59 14.64 10.77
N LEU A 179 -2.25 14.20 9.55
CA LEU A 179 -1.30 13.09 9.36
C LEU A 179 0.13 13.51 9.72
N VAL A 180 0.54 14.72 9.32
CA VAL A 180 1.87 15.26 9.64
C VAL A 180 2.01 15.46 11.14
N ASP A 181 0.99 15.96 11.83
CA ASP A 181 1.00 16.11 13.29
C ASP A 181 1.15 14.76 14.00
N LEU A 182 0.44 13.72 13.54
CA LEU A 182 0.59 12.36 14.08
C LEU A 182 2.00 11.80 13.84
N MET A 183 2.55 11.99 12.65
CA MET A 183 3.91 11.57 12.32
C MET A 183 4.94 12.27 13.21
N ASN A 184 4.80 13.58 13.43
CA ASN A 184 5.70 14.34 14.31
C ASN A 184 5.55 13.90 15.77
N GLN A 185 4.32 13.69 16.27
CA GLN A 185 4.09 13.22 17.62
C GLN A 185 4.67 11.82 17.85
N SER A 186 4.60 10.94 16.85
CA SER A 186 5.12 9.57 16.97
C SER A 186 6.63 9.50 17.21
N VAL A 187 7.38 10.55 16.84
CA VAL A 187 8.83 10.65 17.11
C VAL A 187 9.10 10.94 18.58
N GLU A 188 8.14 11.59 19.27
CA GLU A 188 8.25 11.98 20.67
C GLU A 188 7.73 10.88 21.64
N TRP A 189 7.05 9.90 21.11
CA TRP A 189 6.47 8.79 21.86
C TRP A 189 7.52 7.69 22.12
#